data_ba3a4f8391f7b5a50da8a3127bdc01c5
#
_entry.id   ba3a4f8391f7b5a50da8a3127bdc01c5
#
_cell.length_a   1.000
_cell.length_b   1.000
_cell.length_c   1.000
_cell.angle_alpha   90.00
_cell.angle_beta   90.00
_cell.angle_gamma   90.00
#
_symmetry.space_group_name_H-M   'P 1'
#
loop_
_entity.id
_entity.type
_entity.pdbx_description
1 polymer ?
#
loop_
_entity_poly.entity_id
_entity_poly.type
_entity_poly.pdbx_seq_one_letter_code
_entity_poly.pdbx_strand_id
1 'polypeptide(L)'
;MRRRAAERPGHCGTTANFQAACPFVAEAGAAPPGVYIGRDLYGGAWMYDPWTRCQTGALPGTNMLILGALNYRKSTLAKTYLFRQVLHGRQAWVIDIKGEYWPLAKALGVKPIRLFPGGDVRLNPLTPRGGREGQLKLLRSVAKAALRRDLAPEEDAGLRVALEAVDREVGIGEPTLPMVVDALLHPRDEMVKGVSAVSAADFAEANRQAALALQRLCEGDLKGMFDGPTTEGLDLDARLVVLDMSAIPDSAALGILMTCAAAWLQAILQERKEAAEFEGRESPKLILLVEEGWRVTGDIGIAEWLQSCFKLCRALGIQVILVIHRIVDLGAAGAAGSREARICEALLGDAGTIVIHRQPPDQQELLRSRVGLSETLAELTTTLGPGEAVWVVGPECSLVRHRSSQIERELVYTDWRMVDPAAGAAA
;
A
#
# COMPACT_ATOMS: atom_id res chain seq x y z
N MET A 1 1.48 -40.21 33.78
CA MET A 1 0.57 -41.18 33.11
C MET A 1 0.15 -40.59 31.77
N ARG A 2 0.78 -41.02 30.67
CA ARG A 2 0.33 -40.63 29.30
C ARG A 2 -0.91 -41.45 28.96
N ARG A 3 -2.05 -40.79 28.72
CA ARG A 3 -3.24 -41.47 28.17
C ARG A 3 -2.89 -41.95 26.75
N ARG A 4 -2.85 -43.25 26.56
CA ARG A 4 -2.85 -43.87 25.22
C ARG A 4 -4.14 -43.43 24.50
N ALA A 5 -3.98 -42.74 23.35
CA ALA A 5 -5.10 -42.55 22.45
C ALA A 5 -5.62 -43.93 22.04
N ALA A 6 -6.90 -44.14 22.20
CA ALA A 6 -7.53 -45.39 21.75
C ALA A 6 -7.40 -45.44 20.22
N GLU A 7 -6.65 -46.41 19.72
CA GLU A 7 -6.60 -46.70 18.28
C GLU A 7 -8.02 -47.18 17.88
N ARG A 8 -8.64 -46.41 16.99
CA ARG A 8 -9.91 -46.85 16.37
C ARG A 8 -9.60 -48.01 15.44
N PRO A 9 -10.38 -49.11 15.51
CA PRO A 9 -10.18 -50.25 14.61
C PRO A 9 -10.37 -49.78 13.15
N GLY A 10 -9.47 -50.20 12.28
CA GLY A 10 -9.58 -49.92 10.85
C GLY A 10 -10.88 -50.55 10.28
N HIS A 11 -11.61 -49.80 9.51
CA HIS A 11 -12.78 -50.34 8.79
C HIS A 11 -12.32 -50.89 7.44
N CYS A 12 -12.59 -52.16 7.17
CA CYS A 12 -12.41 -52.80 5.89
C CYS A 12 -13.71 -52.72 5.07
N GLY A 13 -13.63 -52.24 3.83
CA GLY A 13 -14.73 -52.16 2.91
C GLY A 13 -14.31 -52.57 1.50
N THR A 14 -15.26 -52.91 0.64
CA THR A 14 -15.05 -53.18 -0.76
C THR A 14 -14.90 -51.85 -1.54
N THR A 15 -14.32 -51.86 -2.72
CA THR A 15 -14.24 -50.69 -3.61
C THR A 15 -15.62 -50.08 -3.90
N ALA A 16 -16.69 -50.88 -3.90
CA ALA A 16 -18.06 -50.40 -4.04
C ALA A 16 -18.54 -49.60 -2.80
N ASN A 17 -18.11 -49.98 -1.60
CA ASN A 17 -18.40 -49.23 -0.38
C ASN A 17 -17.62 -47.93 -0.33
N PHE A 18 -16.36 -47.93 -0.87
CA PHE A 18 -15.53 -46.72 -0.93
C PHE A 18 -15.95 -45.75 -2.01
N GLN A 19 -16.66 -46.19 -3.06
CA GLN A 19 -17.23 -45.26 -4.04
C GLN A 19 -18.22 -44.26 -3.42
N ALA A 20 -18.98 -44.69 -2.40
CA ALA A 20 -19.90 -43.81 -1.65
C ALA A 20 -19.15 -42.92 -0.60
N ALA A 21 -17.95 -43.34 -0.20
CA ALA A 21 -17.10 -42.58 0.74
C ALA A 21 -16.09 -41.64 0.02
N CYS A 22 -15.99 -41.76 -1.28
CA CYS A 22 -15.23 -40.80 -2.09
C CYS A 22 -15.96 -39.46 -2.01
N PRO A 23 -15.40 -38.43 -1.36
CA PRO A 23 -16.10 -37.17 -1.32
C PRO A 23 -16.28 -36.70 -2.76
N PHE A 24 -17.50 -36.44 -3.17
CA PHE A 24 -17.83 -35.72 -4.38
C PHE A 24 -17.34 -34.24 -4.33
N VAL A 25 -16.68 -33.88 -3.27
CA VAL A 25 -15.95 -32.65 -3.14
C VAL A 25 -14.64 -32.85 -3.86
N ALA A 26 -14.73 -32.80 -5.18
CA ALA A 26 -13.54 -32.61 -5.99
C ALA A 26 -12.93 -31.30 -5.56
N GLU A 27 -11.64 -31.35 -5.36
CA GLU A 27 -10.78 -30.22 -5.27
C GLU A 27 -11.20 -29.14 -6.26
N ALA A 28 -11.69 -28.07 -5.76
CA ALA A 28 -11.74 -26.83 -6.49
C ALA A 28 -10.36 -26.15 -6.38
N GLY A 29 -9.30 -26.86 -6.76
CA GLY A 29 -8.00 -26.24 -6.89
C GLY A 29 -8.19 -24.93 -7.64
N ALA A 30 -7.79 -23.81 -7.06
CA ALA A 30 -7.88 -22.56 -7.78
C ALA A 30 -7.07 -22.73 -9.06
N ALA A 31 -7.80 -22.81 -10.18
CA ALA A 31 -7.21 -23.08 -11.47
C ALA A 31 -6.10 -22.07 -11.79
N PRO A 32 -4.97 -22.50 -12.31
CA PRO A 32 -3.96 -21.59 -12.84
C PRO A 32 -4.56 -20.70 -13.94
N PRO A 33 -3.95 -19.56 -14.26
CA PRO A 33 -2.61 -19.16 -13.89
C PRO A 33 -2.53 -18.34 -12.60
N GLY A 34 -1.36 -18.33 -11.97
CA GLY A 34 -1.09 -17.52 -10.81
C GLY A 34 0.10 -18.01 -10.02
N VAL A 35 0.43 -17.32 -8.95
CA VAL A 35 1.46 -17.76 -8.03
C VAL A 35 0.86 -18.70 -6.98
N TYR A 36 1.63 -19.72 -6.62
CA TYR A 36 1.25 -20.64 -5.55
C TYR A 36 1.17 -19.89 -4.21
N ILE A 37 0.10 -20.07 -3.47
CA ILE A 37 -0.08 -19.48 -2.13
C ILE A 37 0.09 -20.54 -1.05
N GLY A 38 -0.53 -21.68 -1.24
CA GLY A 38 -0.57 -22.73 -0.24
C GLY A 38 -1.49 -23.86 -0.63
N ARG A 39 -2.14 -24.44 0.38
CA ARG A 39 -3.12 -25.51 0.19
C ARG A 39 -4.48 -25.10 0.74
N ASP A 40 -5.52 -25.48 0.04
CA ASP A 40 -6.88 -25.33 0.51
C ASP A 40 -7.23 -26.35 1.62
N LEU A 41 -8.48 -26.33 2.09
CA LEU A 41 -8.99 -27.22 3.12
C LEU A 41 -8.88 -28.70 2.72
N TYR A 42 -8.96 -29.01 1.44
CA TYR A 42 -8.94 -30.38 0.90
C TYR A 42 -7.53 -30.83 0.50
N GLY A 43 -6.52 -29.98 0.71
CA GLY A 43 -5.13 -30.27 0.40
C GLY A 43 -4.71 -29.93 -1.01
N GLY A 44 -5.58 -29.36 -1.82
CA GLY A 44 -5.30 -28.90 -3.16
C GLY A 44 -4.40 -27.69 -3.21
N ALA A 45 -3.72 -27.50 -4.34
CA ALA A 45 -2.89 -26.32 -4.56
C ALA A 45 -3.76 -25.07 -4.74
N TRP A 46 -3.54 -24.07 -3.89
CA TRP A 46 -4.18 -22.78 -4.02
C TRP A 46 -3.25 -21.81 -4.78
N MET A 47 -3.70 -21.41 -5.98
CA MET A 47 -3.00 -20.47 -6.85
C MET A 47 -3.80 -19.18 -6.92
N TYR A 48 -3.10 -18.02 -7.06
CA TYR A 48 -3.78 -16.74 -7.11
C TYR A 48 -3.09 -15.76 -8.06
N ASP A 49 -3.87 -15.17 -8.97
CA ASP A 49 -3.51 -14.03 -9.81
C ASP A 49 -4.73 -13.10 -9.97
N PRO A 50 -4.70 -11.88 -9.43
CA PRO A 50 -5.85 -10.99 -9.48
C PRO A 50 -6.14 -10.48 -10.89
N TRP A 51 -5.12 -10.29 -11.71
CA TRP A 51 -5.32 -9.78 -13.08
C TRP A 51 -6.09 -10.77 -13.95
N THR A 52 -5.71 -12.04 -13.92
CA THR A 52 -6.44 -13.10 -14.63
C THR A 52 -7.88 -13.19 -14.14
N ARG A 53 -8.12 -13.11 -12.83
CA ARG A 53 -9.47 -13.14 -12.27
C ARG A 53 -10.30 -11.91 -12.66
N CYS A 54 -9.68 -10.74 -12.81
CA CYS A 54 -10.34 -9.54 -13.35
C CYS A 54 -10.67 -9.70 -14.84
N GLN A 55 -9.76 -10.29 -15.64
CA GLN A 55 -9.98 -10.54 -17.07
C GLN A 55 -11.13 -11.51 -17.32
N THR A 56 -11.29 -12.52 -16.47
CA THR A 56 -12.41 -13.48 -16.55
C THR A 56 -13.71 -12.96 -15.94
N GLY A 57 -13.71 -11.74 -15.38
CA GLY A 57 -14.88 -11.17 -14.72
C GLY A 57 -15.15 -11.71 -13.31
N ALA A 58 -14.28 -12.58 -12.79
CA ALA A 58 -14.43 -13.14 -11.44
C ALA A 58 -14.15 -12.13 -10.32
N LEU A 59 -13.40 -11.07 -10.61
CA LEU A 59 -13.11 -9.98 -9.67
C LEU A 59 -13.44 -8.62 -10.25
N PRO A 60 -14.02 -7.70 -9.45
CA PRO A 60 -14.27 -6.34 -9.88
C PRO A 60 -12.99 -5.50 -9.95
N GLY A 61 -11.95 -5.85 -9.19
CA GLY A 61 -10.67 -5.14 -9.11
C GLY A 61 -9.56 -6.02 -8.55
N THR A 62 -8.33 -5.57 -8.69
CA THR A 62 -7.12 -6.31 -8.29
C THR A 62 -6.73 -6.10 -6.82
N ASN A 63 -7.35 -5.14 -6.13
CA ASN A 63 -6.98 -4.75 -4.78
C ASN A 63 -7.18 -5.85 -3.76
N MET A 64 -6.28 -5.89 -2.76
CA MET A 64 -6.28 -6.90 -1.71
C MET A 64 -6.15 -6.25 -0.34
N LEU A 65 -6.99 -6.68 0.60
CA LEU A 65 -6.83 -6.40 2.03
C LEU A 65 -6.35 -7.65 2.75
N ILE A 66 -5.35 -7.51 3.62
CA ILE A 66 -4.88 -8.60 4.49
C ILE A 66 -5.12 -8.20 5.94
N LEU A 67 -6.03 -8.91 6.60
CA LEU A 67 -6.46 -8.69 7.97
C LEU A 67 -5.92 -9.78 8.90
N GLY A 68 -5.60 -9.45 10.14
CA GLY A 68 -5.30 -10.48 11.15
C GLY A 68 -4.58 -9.96 12.38
N ALA A 69 -4.73 -10.64 13.49
CA ALA A 69 -4.01 -10.36 14.73
C ALA A 69 -2.48 -10.44 14.54
N LEU A 70 -1.73 -9.90 15.50
CA LEU A 70 -0.26 -10.02 15.52
C LEU A 70 0.17 -11.49 15.58
N ASN A 71 1.31 -11.81 14.99
CA ASN A 71 1.93 -13.16 14.98
C ASN A 71 1.16 -14.25 14.23
N TYR A 72 0.14 -13.91 13.42
CA TYR A 72 -0.59 -14.87 12.58
C TYR A 72 -0.09 -14.91 11.12
N ARG A 73 1.16 -14.46 10.88
CA ARG A 73 1.89 -14.58 9.59
C ARG A 73 1.30 -13.75 8.44
N LYS A 74 0.67 -12.61 8.71
CA LYS A 74 0.23 -11.67 7.66
C LYS A 74 1.39 -11.18 6.80
N SER A 75 2.41 -10.58 7.45
CA SER A 75 3.60 -10.07 6.75
C SER A 75 4.38 -11.18 6.04
N THR A 76 4.38 -12.41 6.60
CA THR A 76 4.93 -13.59 5.93
C THR A 76 4.20 -13.86 4.61
N LEU A 77 2.86 -13.86 4.62
CA LEU A 77 2.07 -14.04 3.41
C LEU A 77 2.33 -12.90 2.42
N ALA A 78 2.29 -11.66 2.87
CA ALA A 78 2.52 -10.48 2.02
C ALA A 78 3.90 -10.54 1.34
N LYS A 79 4.97 -10.82 2.09
CA LYS A 79 6.34 -10.93 1.57
C LYS A 79 6.52 -12.10 0.60
N THR A 80 6.00 -13.29 0.92
CA THR A 80 6.10 -14.46 0.02
C THR A 80 5.27 -14.26 -1.25
N TYR A 81 4.09 -13.69 -1.13
CA TYR A 81 3.26 -13.35 -2.29
C TYR A 81 3.98 -12.37 -3.21
N LEU A 82 4.51 -11.28 -2.63
CA LEU A 82 5.26 -10.29 -3.37
C LEU A 82 6.48 -10.90 -4.07
N PHE A 83 7.28 -11.70 -3.36
CA PHE A 83 8.45 -12.37 -3.92
C PHE A 83 8.08 -13.25 -5.12
N ARG A 84 7.04 -14.07 -4.98
CA ARG A 84 6.56 -14.96 -6.04
C ARG A 84 6.04 -14.17 -7.25
N GLN A 85 5.33 -13.07 -7.01
CA GLN A 85 4.83 -12.20 -8.07
C GLN A 85 5.97 -11.50 -8.83
N VAL A 86 7.01 -11.06 -8.13
CA VAL A 86 8.21 -10.49 -8.75
C VAL A 86 8.93 -11.53 -9.61
N LEU A 87 9.07 -12.77 -9.13
CA LEU A 87 9.62 -13.87 -9.93
C LEU A 87 8.72 -14.24 -11.12
N HIS A 88 7.43 -13.98 -11.02
CA HIS A 88 6.45 -14.17 -12.10
C HIS A 88 6.42 -13.00 -13.11
N GLY A 89 7.37 -12.06 -13.00
CA GLY A 89 7.52 -10.94 -13.93
C GLY A 89 6.70 -9.69 -13.61
N ARG A 90 6.14 -9.58 -12.39
CA ARG A 90 5.48 -8.36 -11.91
C ARG A 90 6.49 -7.40 -11.33
N GLN A 91 6.20 -6.11 -11.36
CA GLN A 91 6.91 -5.11 -10.57
C GLN A 91 6.24 -4.94 -9.21
N ALA A 92 7.03 -4.55 -8.22
CA ALA A 92 6.50 -4.32 -6.89
C ALA A 92 7.10 -3.07 -6.24
N TRP A 93 6.25 -2.30 -5.59
CA TRP A 93 6.61 -1.17 -4.74
C TRP A 93 6.14 -1.46 -3.34
N VAL A 94 7.02 -1.24 -2.38
CA VAL A 94 6.75 -1.48 -0.96
C VAL A 94 6.97 -0.20 -0.19
N ILE A 95 5.96 0.22 0.55
CA ILE A 95 6.08 1.26 1.56
C ILE A 95 6.36 0.54 2.88
N ASP A 96 7.62 0.56 3.29
CA ASP A 96 8.13 -0.17 4.45
C ASP A 96 8.32 0.74 5.65
N ILE A 97 7.31 0.79 6.52
CA ILE A 97 7.32 1.63 7.73
C ILE A 97 8.14 1.00 8.85
N LYS A 98 8.41 -0.32 8.79
CA LYS A 98 9.12 -1.06 9.85
C LYS A 98 10.57 -1.37 9.52
N GLY A 99 11.00 -1.24 8.27
CA GLY A 99 12.33 -1.66 7.81
C GLY A 99 12.47 -3.18 7.72
N GLU A 100 11.40 -3.89 7.37
CA GLU A 100 11.36 -5.35 7.37
C GLU A 100 11.59 -5.99 5.98
N TYR A 101 11.72 -5.18 4.91
CA TYR A 101 11.86 -5.68 3.54
C TYR A 101 13.31 -5.77 3.03
N TRP A 102 14.29 -5.42 3.86
CA TRP A 102 15.70 -5.49 3.52
C TRP A 102 16.18 -6.90 3.09
N PRO A 103 15.79 -8.00 3.77
CA PRO A 103 16.19 -9.34 3.33
C PRO A 103 15.65 -9.69 1.95
N LEU A 104 14.38 -9.32 1.67
CA LEU A 104 13.75 -9.54 0.39
C LEU A 104 14.42 -8.72 -0.73
N ALA A 105 14.69 -7.44 -0.47
CA ALA A 105 15.38 -6.55 -1.39
C ALA A 105 16.78 -7.10 -1.74
N LYS A 106 17.55 -7.52 -0.73
CA LYS A 106 18.88 -8.13 -0.91
C LYS A 106 18.81 -9.38 -1.78
N ALA A 107 17.84 -10.27 -1.53
CA ALA A 107 17.67 -11.51 -2.30
C ALA A 107 17.33 -11.25 -3.78
N LEU A 108 16.65 -10.15 -4.08
CA LEU A 108 16.34 -9.72 -5.43
C LEU A 108 17.41 -8.82 -6.06
N GLY A 109 18.52 -8.56 -5.34
CA GLY A 109 19.62 -7.75 -5.84
C GLY A 109 19.32 -6.27 -5.95
N VAL A 110 18.35 -5.77 -5.16
CA VAL A 110 17.95 -4.35 -5.14
C VAL A 110 18.32 -3.70 -3.82
N LYS A 111 18.60 -2.39 -3.85
CA LYS A 111 18.93 -1.60 -2.66
C LYS A 111 17.67 -0.81 -2.24
N PRO A 112 17.19 -0.95 -0.99
CA PRO A 112 16.12 -0.12 -0.48
C PRO A 112 16.48 1.38 -0.52
N ILE A 113 15.49 2.20 -0.87
CA ILE A 113 15.57 3.65 -0.83
C ILE A 113 15.22 4.05 0.60
N ARG A 114 16.22 4.40 1.38
CA ARG A 114 16.04 4.78 2.78
C ARG A 114 15.85 6.28 2.91
N LEU A 115 14.69 6.67 3.43
CA LEU A 115 14.32 8.06 3.67
C LEU A 115 14.40 8.37 5.16
N PHE A 116 15.21 9.37 5.51
CA PHE A 116 15.35 9.82 6.90
C PHE A 116 15.80 11.29 6.94
N PRO A 117 15.47 12.03 8.01
CA PRO A 117 15.88 13.41 8.16
C PRO A 117 17.39 13.57 8.11
N GLY A 118 17.88 14.50 7.27
CA GLY A 118 19.32 14.70 7.06
C GLY A 118 20.02 13.61 6.24
N GLY A 119 19.25 12.74 5.57
CA GLY A 119 19.80 11.70 4.68
C GLY A 119 20.28 12.22 3.34
N ASP A 120 20.95 11.34 2.59
CA ASP A 120 21.50 11.64 1.28
C ASP A 120 20.50 11.47 0.13
N VAL A 121 19.34 10.85 0.41
CA VAL A 121 18.31 10.57 -0.59
C VAL A 121 17.22 11.63 -0.52
N ARG A 122 17.05 12.34 -1.63
CA ARG A 122 15.97 13.31 -1.84
C ARG A 122 14.97 12.80 -2.86
N LEU A 123 13.71 13.06 -2.62
CA LEU A 123 12.63 12.87 -3.58
C LEU A 123 11.99 14.23 -3.83
N ASN A 124 12.15 14.78 -5.01
CA ASN A 124 11.47 16.01 -5.38
C ASN A 124 10.00 15.74 -5.68
N PRO A 125 9.06 16.23 -4.86
CA PRO A 125 7.63 16.02 -5.15
C PRO A 125 7.18 16.79 -6.40
N LEU A 126 7.94 17.77 -6.86
CA LEU A 126 7.63 18.58 -8.03
C LEU A 126 8.39 18.15 -9.29
N THR A 127 8.99 16.96 -9.30
CA THR A 127 9.59 16.41 -10.52
C THR A 127 8.55 16.41 -11.67
N PRO A 128 8.93 16.82 -12.92
CA PRO A 128 8.00 17.05 -14.03
C PRO A 128 7.23 15.83 -14.54
N ARG A 129 7.37 14.69 -13.92
CA ARG A 129 6.65 13.48 -14.26
C ARG A 129 5.13 13.69 -14.07
N GLY A 130 4.38 13.64 -15.16
CA GLY A 130 2.92 13.89 -15.14
C GLY A 130 2.51 15.33 -15.51
N GLY A 131 3.45 16.16 -15.96
CA GLY A 131 3.19 17.52 -16.44
C GLY A 131 2.80 18.51 -15.34
N ARG A 132 2.55 19.75 -15.75
CA ARG A 132 2.27 20.88 -14.84
C ARG A 132 1.03 20.67 -13.97
N GLU A 133 -0.02 20.08 -14.52
CA GLU A 133 -1.27 19.82 -13.76
C GLU A 133 -1.03 18.78 -12.66
N GLY A 134 -0.25 17.74 -12.95
CA GLY A 134 0.19 16.74 -11.96
C GLY A 134 1.01 17.34 -10.83
N GLN A 135 1.97 18.22 -11.16
CA GLN A 135 2.79 18.95 -10.18
C GLN A 135 1.91 19.82 -9.26
N LEU A 136 0.98 20.59 -9.83
CA LEU A 136 0.08 21.44 -9.05
C LEU A 136 -0.84 20.61 -8.14
N LYS A 137 -1.39 19.50 -8.64
CA LYS A 137 -2.21 18.60 -7.84
C LYS A 137 -1.42 18.04 -6.65
N LEU A 138 -0.16 17.66 -6.87
CA LEU A 138 0.72 17.17 -5.83
C LEU A 138 1.06 18.25 -4.83
N LEU A 139 1.45 19.43 -5.29
CA LEU A 139 1.75 20.57 -4.42
C LEU A 139 0.57 20.92 -3.51
N ARG A 140 -0.65 20.92 -4.04
CA ARG A 140 -1.89 21.08 -3.27
C ARG A 140 -2.06 19.99 -2.20
N SER A 141 -1.82 18.74 -2.56
CA SER A 141 -1.95 17.62 -1.63
C SER A 141 -0.93 17.71 -0.48
N VAL A 142 0.31 18.05 -0.82
CA VAL A 142 1.39 18.25 0.17
C VAL A 142 1.06 19.43 1.09
N ALA A 143 0.58 20.55 0.54
CA ALA A 143 0.21 21.72 1.33
C ALA A 143 -0.98 21.43 2.27
N LYS A 144 -2.01 20.72 1.80
CA LYS A 144 -3.13 20.28 2.65
C LYS A 144 -2.65 19.37 3.80
N ALA A 145 -1.79 18.42 3.51
CA ALA A 145 -1.23 17.52 4.52
C ALA A 145 -0.39 18.29 5.55
N ALA A 146 0.42 19.26 5.11
CA ALA A 146 1.23 20.10 5.99
C ALA A 146 0.37 21.00 6.87
N LEU A 147 -0.70 21.59 6.32
CA LEU A 147 -1.64 22.45 7.03
C LEU A 147 -2.63 21.66 7.91
N ARG A 148 -2.84 20.37 7.66
CA ARG A 148 -3.86 19.52 8.27
C ARG A 148 -5.28 20.06 8.11
N ARG A 149 -5.54 20.74 7.02
CA ARG A 149 -6.84 21.28 6.61
C ARG A 149 -6.92 21.49 5.11
N ASP A 150 -8.12 21.74 4.60
CA ASP A 150 -8.28 22.19 3.23
C ASP A 150 -7.64 23.57 2.99
N LEU A 151 -7.23 23.82 1.76
CA LEU A 151 -6.67 25.11 1.33
C LEU A 151 -7.77 26.15 1.28
N ALA A 152 -7.48 27.38 1.72
CA ALA A 152 -8.31 28.52 1.40
C ALA A 152 -8.20 28.84 -0.11
N PRO A 153 -9.22 29.48 -0.71
CA PRO A 153 -9.20 29.83 -2.14
C PRO A 153 -7.95 30.64 -2.54
N GLU A 154 -7.51 31.54 -1.67
CA GLU A 154 -6.33 32.38 -1.86
C GLU A 154 -5.04 31.54 -1.84
N GLU A 155 -4.95 30.57 -0.94
CA GLU A 155 -3.82 29.64 -0.85
C GLU A 155 -3.75 28.74 -2.08
N ASP A 156 -4.89 28.23 -2.55
CA ASP A 156 -4.96 27.40 -3.76
C ASP A 156 -4.50 28.17 -5.01
N ALA A 157 -4.98 29.41 -5.15
CA ALA A 157 -4.56 30.30 -6.22
C ALA A 157 -3.06 30.67 -6.10
N GLY A 158 -2.60 30.94 -4.88
CA GLY A 158 -1.22 31.28 -4.59
C GLY A 158 -0.23 30.18 -4.94
N LEU A 159 -0.54 28.92 -4.58
CA LEU A 159 0.28 27.77 -4.94
C LEU A 159 0.44 27.60 -6.46
N ARG A 160 -0.64 27.81 -7.21
CA ARG A 160 -0.63 27.76 -8.67
C ARG A 160 0.28 28.84 -9.24
N VAL A 161 0.14 30.09 -8.78
CA VAL A 161 0.90 31.24 -9.27
C VAL A 161 2.38 31.10 -8.91
N ALA A 162 2.70 30.66 -7.68
CA ALA A 162 4.05 30.41 -7.25
C ALA A 162 4.74 29.33 -8.10
N LEU A 163 4.06 28.20 -8.34
CA LEU A 163 4.59 27.14 -9.19
C LEU A 163 4.83 27.61 -10.63
N GLU A 164 3.89 28.37 -11.20
CA GLU A 164 4.04 28.96 -12.55
C GLU A 164 5.21 29.97 -12.65
N ALA A 165 5.47 30.69 -11.57
CA ALA A 165 6.59 31.63 -11.52
C ALA A 165 7.92 30.88 -11.43
N VAL A 166 8.00 29.87 -10.57
CA VAL A 166 9.18 29.01 -10.42
C VAL A 166 9.49 28.28 -11.72
N ASP A 167 8.51 27.67 -12.39
CA ASP A 167 8.67 26.99 -13.67
C ASP A 167 9.28 27.91 -14.75
N ARG A 168 8.83 29.18 -14.81
CA ARG A 168 9.37 30.16 -15.76
C ARG A 168 10.82 30.55 -15.44
N GLU A 169 11.16 30.62 -14.15
CA GLU A 169 12.50 30.95 -13.69
C GLU A 169 13.52 29.84 -13.91
N VAL A 170 13.11 28.61 -13.60
CA VAL A 170 13.95 27.41 -13.69
C VAL A 170 14.16 26.96 -15.15
N GLY A 171 13.20 27.23 -16.03
CA GLY A 171 13.28 26.88 -17.46
C GLY A 171 13.36 25.37 -17.71
N ILE A 172 14.56 24.86 -18.01
CA ILE A 172 14.79 23.42 -18.28
C ILE A 172 15.00 22.61 -16.97
N GLY A 173 15.21 23.29 -15.84
CA GLY A 173 15.43 22.63 -14.54
C GLY A 173 14.16 22.08 -13.92
N GLU A 174 14.28 21.55 -12.72
CA GLU A 174 13.16 21.04 -11.94
C GLU A 174 12.77 22.06 -10.85
N PRO A 175 11.48 22.47 -10.77
CA PRO A 175 11.01 23.24 -9.63
C PRO A 175 11.13 22.42 -8.35
N THR A 176 11.48 23.08 -7.24
CA THR A 176 11.58 22.43 -5.92
C THR A 176 10.68 23.11 -4.89
N LEU A 177 10.34 22.41 -3.81
CA LEU A 177 9.53 23.00 -2.74
C LEU A 177 10.13 24.28 -2.14
N PRO A 178 11.43 24.36 -1.83
CA PRO A 178 12.03 25.60 -1.35
C PRO A 178 11.83 26.79 -2.28
N MET A 179 11.91 26.59 -3.60
CA MET A 179 11.66 27.65 -4.58
C MET A 179 10.22 28.13 -4.54
N VAL A 180 9.26 27.21 -4.41
CA VAL A 180 7.84 27.57 -4.27
C VAL A 180 7.59 28.32 -2.97
N VAL A 181 8.21 27.89 -1.86
CA VAL A 181 8.13 28.58 -0.56
C VAL A 181 8.67 29.99 -0.67
N ASP A 182 9.82 30.18 -1.30
CA ASP A 182 10.41 31.51 -1.50
C ASP A 182 9.50 32.40 -2.36
N ALA A 183 8.92 31.87 -3.45
CA ALA A 183 7.98 32.60 -4.29
C ALA A 183 6.68 33.00 -3.57
N LEU A 184 6.23 32.22 -2.59
CA LEU A 184 5.07 32.57 -1.75
C LEU A 184 5.39 33.63 -0.70
N LEU A 185 6.58 33.57 -0.08
CA LEU A 185 7.01 34.49 0.98
C LEU A 185 7.53 35.82 0.44
N HIS A 186 8.19 35.78 -0.73
CA HIS A 186 8.85 36.92 -1.38
C HIS A 186 8.35 37.09 -2.82
N PRO A 187 7.01 37.30 -3.03
CA PRO A 187 6.47 37.42 -4.37
C PRO A 187 6.97 38.66 -5.11
N ARG A 188 7.26 38.51 -6.42
CA ARG A 188 7.60 39.64 -7.29
C ARG A 188 6.31 40.27 -7.82
N ASP A 189 6.32 41.58 -8.04
CA ASP A 189 5.17 42.36 -8.55
C ASP A 189 4.62 41.78 -9.87
N GLU A 190 5.49 41.24 -10.73
CA GLU A 190 5.06 40.60 -12.00
C GLU A 190 4.26 39.32 -11.79
N MET A 191 4.54 38.60 -10.73
CA MET A 191 3.87 37.36 -10.39
C MET A 191 2.42 37.62 -9.95
N VAL A 192 2.20 38.74 -9.28
CA VAL A 192 0.92 39.10 -8.67
C VAL A 192 -0.06 39.74 -9.66
N LYS A 193 0.41 40.30 -10.78
CA LYS A 193 -0.41 40.94 -11.82
C LYS A 193 -1.53 40.07 -12.42
N GLY A 194 -1.45 38.73 -12.29
CA GLY A 194 -2.46 37.80 -12.78
C GLY A 194 -3.45 37.28 -11.73
N VAL A 195 -3.37 37.80 -10.50
CA VAL A 195 -4.20 37.36 -9.36
C VAL A 195 -4.96 38.56 -8.81
N SER A 196 -6.11 38.32 -8.17
CA SER A 196 -6.92 39.36 -7.53
C SER A 196 -6.25 39.99 -6.30
N ALA A 197 -4.95 39.79 -6.08
CA ALA A 197 -4.18 40.42 -5.02
C ALA A 197 -3.84 41.88 -5.40
N VAL A 198 -4.00 42.77 -4.45
CA VAL A 198 -3.80 44.21 -4.66
C VAL A 198 -2.30 44.56 -4.69
N SER A 199 -1.49 43.80 -3.95
CA SER A 199 -0.02 44.00 -3.89
C SER A 199 0.73 42.69 -3.64
N ALA A 200 2.05 42.67 -3.81
CA ALA A 200 2.92 41.57 -3.45
C ALA A 200 2.86 41.28 -1.92
N ALA A 201 2.72 42.30 -1.10
CA ALA A 201 2.57 42.15 0.34
C ALA A 201 1.25 41.47 0.74
N ASP A 202 0.13 41.84 0.10
CA ASP A 202 -1.18 41.19 0.35
C ASP A 202 -1.16 39.72 -0.10
N PHE A 203 -0.50 39.43 -1.24
CA PHE A 203 -0.32 38.06 -1.70
C PHE A 203 0.50 37.22 -0.71
N ALA A 204 1.65 37.74 -0.22
CA ALA A 204 2.50 37.06 0.76
C ALA A 204 1.73 36.80 2.07
N GLU A 205 0.97 37.76 2.57
CA GLU A 205 0.19 37.60 3.80
C GLU A 205 -0.95 36.56 3.63
N ALA A 206 -1.67 36.60 2.51
CA ALA A 206 -2.74 35.61 2.21
C ALA A 206 -2.19 34.18 2.12
N ASN A 207 -0.95 33.97 1.66
CA ASN A 207 -0.33 32.68 1.47
C ASN A 207 0.63 32.25 2.58
N ARG A 208 0.80 33.13 3.61
CA ARG A 208 1.82 32.93 4.65
C ARG A 208 1.69 31.61 5.39
N GLN A 209 0.46 31.18 5.73
CA GLN A 209 0.25 29.94 6.44
C GLN A 209 0.67 28.72 5.61
N ALA A 210 0.29 28.70 4.34
CA ALA A 210 0.69 27.63 3.41
C ALA A 210 2.21 27.61 3.20
N ALA A 211 2.82 28.80 3.02
CA ALA A 211 4.28 28.92 2.86
C ALA A 211 5.05 28.42 4.08
N LEU A 212 4.67 28.83 5.29
CA LEU A 212 5.31 28.39 6.54
C LEU A 212 5.13 26.89 6.79
N ALA A 213 3.95 26.33 6.46
CA ALA A 213 3.70 24.90 6.56
C ALA A 213 4.61 24.09 5.60
N LEU A 214 4.78 24.55 4.36
CA LEU A 214 5.71 23.95 3.39
C LEU A 214 7.19 24.17 3.78
N GLN A 215 7.56 25.35 4.28
CA GLN A 215 8.91 25.64 4.76
C GLN A 215 9.32 24.67 5.88
N ARG A 216 8.41 24.35 6.78
CA ARG A 216 8.67 23.38 7.83
C ARG A 216 9.04 21.99 7.29
N LEU A 217 8.53 21.60 6.12
CA LEU A 217 8.91 20.35 5.47
C LEU A 217 10.35 20.38 4.93
N CYS A 218 10.80 21.55 4.47
CA CYS A 218 12.13 21.72 3.89
C CYS A 218 13.22 21.93 4.96
N GLU A 219 12.89 22.62 6.06
CA GLU A 219 13.87 23.06 7.07
C GLU A 219 13.72 22.33 8.41
N GLY A 220 12.59 21.66 8.65
CA GLY A 220 12.25 20.96 9.91
C GLY A 220 12.42 19.45 9.85
N ASP A 221 11.35 18.76 10.25
CA ASP A 221 11.33 17.31 10.50
C ASP A 221 11.64 16.44 9.27
N LEU A 222 11.49 17.00 8.06
CA LEU A 222 11.72 16.32 6.77
C LEU A 222 12.89 16.89 5.97
N LYS A 223 13.73 17.72 6.63
CA LYS A 223 14.93 18.27 5.99
C LYS A 223 15.80 17.19 5.38
N GLY A 224 16.23 17.39 4.15
CA GLY A 224 17.06 16.44 3.40
C GLY A 224 16.26 15.42 2.60
N MET A 225 14.91 15.45 2.68
CA MET A 225 14.07 14.50 1.93
C MET A 225 13.34 15.13 0.74
N PHE A 226 12.89 16.41 0.87
CA PHE A 226 12.07 17.09 -0.15
C PHE A 226 12.61 18.48 -0.53
N ASP A 227 13.75 18.84 -0.03
CA ASP A 227 14.34 20.19 -0.11
C ASP A 227 15.25 20.39 -1.33
N GLY A 228 15.17 19.52 -2.32
CA GLY A 228 15.99 19.61 -3.52
C GLY A 228 15.53 18.68 -4.65
N PRO A 229 16.27 18.63 -5.76
CA PRO A 229 15.99 17.72 -6.87
C PRO A 229 16.10 16.25 -6.41
N THR A 230 15.39 15.37 -7.12
CA THR A 230 15.47 13.93 -6.86
C THR A 230 16.90 13.43 -7.02
N THR A 231 17.39 12.67 -6.04
CA THR A 231 18.73 12.10 -6.08
C THR A 231 18.89 11.23 -7.34
N GLU A 232 19.96 11.47 -8.09
CA GLU A 232 20.28 10.69 -9.28
C GLU A 232 20.61 9.23 -8.94
N GLY A 233 20.35 8.33 -9.89
CA GLY A 233 20.68 6.91 -9.76
C GLY A 233 19.71 6.08 -8.91
N LEU A 234 18.55 6.62 -8.52
CA LEU A 234 17.48 5.83 -7.94
C LEU A 234 16.83 4.98 -9.03
N ASP A 235 17.01 3.66 -8.95
CA ASP A 235 16.39 2.73 -9.90
C ASP A 235 14.92 2.46 -9.50
N LEU A 236 14.05 3.29 -10.06
CA LEU A 236 12.60 3.20 -9.86
C LEU A 236 11.93 2.21 -10.82
N ASP A 237 12.68 1.76 -11.83
CA ASP A 237 12.25 0.76 -12.80
C ASP A 237 12.66 -0.65 -12.37
N ALA A 238 13.35 -0.78 -11.23
CA ALA A 238 13.70 -2.06 -10.65
C ALA A 238 12.44 -2.94 -10.46
N ARG A 239 12.65 -4.25 -10.56
CA ARG A 239 11.57 -5.23 -10.32
C ARG A 239 10.95 -5.14 -8.92
N LEU A 240 11.70 -4.64 -7.95
CA LEU A 240 11.25 -4.31 -6.61
C LEU A 240 11.82 -2.96 -6.19
N VAL A 241 10.96 -2.04 -5.76
CA VAL A 241 11.34 -0.77 -5.13
C VAL A 241 10.85 -0.80 -3.69
N VAL A 242 11.75 -0.63 -2.73
CA VAL A 242 11.41 -0.55 -1.30
C VAL A 242 11.70 0.85 -0.82
N LEU A 243 10.66 1.56 -0.41
CA LEU A 243 10.77 2.85 0.28
C LEU A 243 10.81 2.58 1.78
N ASP A 244 12.01 2.55 2.35
CA ASP A 244 12.23 2.35 3.78
C ASP A 244 12.03 3.68 4.53
N MET A 245 10.91 3.76 5.24
CA MET A 245 10.50 4.91 6.06
C MET A 245 10.63 4.63 7.56
N SER A 246 11.32 3.55 7.95
CA SER A 246 11.41 3.10 9.35
C SER A 246 12.11 4.07 10.28
N ALA A 247 12.87 5.01 9.73
CA ALA A 247 13.56 6.05 10.48
C ALA A 247 12.69 7.29 10.79
N ILE A 248 11.44 7.33 10.32
CA ILE A 248 10.53 8.45 10.51
C ILE A 248 9.59 8.16 11.68
N PRO A 249 9.78 8.79 12.84
CA PRO A 249 9.00 8.47 14.04
C PRO A 249 7.61 9.12 14.08
N ASP A 250 7.44 10.27 13.41
CA ASP A 250 6.20 11.06 13.48
C ASP A 250 5.20 10.66 12.39
N SER A 251 3.96 10.45 12.81
CA SER A 251 2.84 10.12 11.91
C SER A 251 2.54 11.23 10.90
N ALA A 252 2.74 12.49 11.27
CA ALA A 252 2.49 13.62 10.37
C ALA A 252 3.52 13.70 9.24
N ALA A 253 4.80 13.52 9.58
CA ALA A 253 5.88 13.46 8.60
C ALA A 253 5.71 12.26 7.67
N LEU A 254 5.32 11.10 8.22
CA LEU A 254 5.01 9.91 7.45
C LEU A 254 3.85 10.15 6.48
N GLY A 255 2.79 10.85 6.92
CA GLY A 255 1.65 11.20 6.07
C GLY A 255 2.04 12.00 4.84
N ILE A 256 2.85 13.03 5.02
CA ILE A 256 3.34 13.87 3.94
C ILE A 256 4.24 13.07 2.98
N LEU A 257 5.16 12.30 3.52
CA LEU A 257 6.06 11.46 2.73
C LEU A 257 5.27 10.45 1.90
N MET A 258 4.26 9.82 2.48
CA MET A 258 3.40 8.90 1.76
C MET A 258 2.59 9.60 0.67
N THR A 259 2.08 10.81 0.92
CA THR A 259 1.41 11.62 -0.10
C THR A 259 2.35 11.93 -1.26
N CYS A 260 3.60 12.29 -0.97
CA CYS A 260 4.62 12.53 -2.00
C CYS A 260 4.97 11.26 -2.78
N ALA A 261 5.25 10.16 -2.09
CA ALA A 261 5.56 8.87 -2.71
C ALA A 261 4.41 8.37 -3.59
N ALA A 262 3.21 8.59 -3.14
CA ALA A 262 1.97 8.25 -3.81
C ALA A 262 1.76 8.98 -5.13
N ALA A 263 1.86 10.29 -5.09
CA ALA A 263 1.65 11.08 -6.28
C ALA A 263 2.79 10.89 -7.28
N TRP A 264 3.99 10.68 -6.78
CA TRP A 264 5.13 10.31 -7.60
C TRP A 264 4.93 8.95 -8.28
N LEU A 265 4.47 7.93 -7.55
CA LEU A 265 4.10 6.64 -8.12
C LEU A 265 2.98 6.79 -9.17
N GLN A 266 1.96 7.58 -8.89
CA GLN A 266 0.86 7.80 -9.84
C GLN A 266 1.38 8.45 -11.14
N ALA A 267 2.29 9.41 -11.06
CA ALA A 267 2.90 10.04 -12.21
C ALA A 267 3.70 9.04 -13.05
N ILE A 268 4.52 8.19 -12.42
CA ILE A 268 5.28 7.13 -13.09
C ILE A 268 4.34 6.13 -13.79
N LEU A 269 3.27 5.72 -13.13
CA LEU A 269 2.31 4.77 -13.69
C LEU A 269 1.58 5.34 -14.89
N GLN A 270 1.22 6.63 -14.84
CA GLN A 270 0.58 7.31 -15.96
C GLN A 270 1.53 7.43 -17.16
N GLU A 271 2.77 7.85 -16.93
CA GLU A 271 3.81 7.94 -17.97
C GLU A 271 4.07 6.58 -18.64
N ARG A 272 4.18 5.52 -17.85
CA ARG A 272 4.35 4.15 -18.35
C ARG A 272 3.16 3.65 -19.16
N LYS A 273 1.96 3.99 -18.72
CA LYS A 273 0.74 3.65 -19.43
C LYS A 273 0.72 4.33 -20.79
N GLU A 274 0.98 5.64 -20.84
CA GLU A 274 1.03 6.42 -22.09
C GLU A 274 2.11 5.91 -23.04
N ALA A 275 3.30 5.59 -22.53
CA ALA A 275 4.39 4.99 -23.32
C ALA A 275 4.00 3.62 -23.86
N ALA A 276 3.37 2.76 -23.05
CA ALA A 276 2.93 1.45 -23.48
C ALA A 276 1.82 1.52 -24.54
N GLU A 277 0.86 2.45 -24.36
CA GLU A 277 -0.19 2.71 -25.34
C GLU A 277 0.39 3.21 -26.68
N PHE A 278 1.36 4.13 -26.62
CA PHE A 278 2.04 4.64 -27.82
C PHE A 278 2.81 3.54 -28.56
N GLU A 279 3.46 2.63 -27.83
CA GLU A 279 4.20 1.49 -28.40
C GLU A 279 3.31 0.29 -28.73
N GLY A 280 2.01 0.32 -28.43
CA GLY A 280 1.08 -0.79 -28.68
C GLY A 280 1.35 -2.03 -27.82
N ARG A 281 1.98 -1.87 -26.65
CA ARG A 281 2.29 -2.97 -25.70
C ARG A 281 1.46 -2.89 -24.43
N GLU A 282 1.33 -3.99 -23.71
CA GLU A 282 0.69 -3.99 -22.39
C GLU A 282 1.54 -3.22 -21.36
N SER A 283 0.89 -2.40 -20.54
CA SER A 283 1.54 -1.77 -19.40
C SER A 283 2.03 -2.81 -18.40
N PRO A 284 3.21 -2.63 -17.79
CA PRO A 284 3.69 -3.52 -16.74
C PRO A 284 2.70 -3.58 -15.58
N LYS A 285 2.40 -4.79 -15.13
CA LYS A 285 1.55 -5.00 -13.95
C LYS A 285 2.36 -4.73 -12.70
N LEU A 286 1.89 -3.84 -11.84
CA LEU A 286 2.60 -3.39 -10.64
C LEU A 286 1.80 -3.70 -9.38
N ILE A 287 2.51 -4.13 -8.34
CA ILE A 287 1.96 -4.33 -6.99
C ILE A 287 2.46 -3.19 -6.11
N LEU A 288 1.53 -2.48 -5.47
CA LEU A 288 1.82 -1.53 -4.40
C LEU A 288 1.43 -2.15 -3.07
N LEU A 289 2.42 -2.44 -2.24
CA LEU A 289 2.20 -2.97 -0.91
C LEU A 289 2.39 -1.89 0.14
N VAL A 290 1.39 -1.72 0.99
CA VAL A 290 1.40 -0.83 2.15
C VAL A 290 1.21 -1.66 3.41
N GLU A 291 2.24 -1.78 4.22
CA GLU A 291 2.14 -2.40 5.56
C GLU A 291 1.71 -1.37 6.60
N GLU A 292 1.18 -1.86 7.74
CA GLU A 292 0.70 -1.00 8.84
C GLU A 292 -0.34 0.05 8.37
N GLY A 293 -1.27 -0.40 7.54
CA GLY A 293 -2.27 0.47 6.91
C GLY A 293 -3.05 1.35 7.88
N TRP A 294 -3.19 0.94 9.16
CA TRP A 294 -3.82 1.74 10.20
C TRP A 294 -3.07 3.05 10.52
N ARG A 295 -1.74 3.06 10.38
CA ARG A 295 -0.93 4.30 10.52
C ARG A 295 -1.21 5.29 9.41
N VAL A 296 -1.63 4.76 8.29
CA VAL A 296 -1.82 5.46 7.03
C VAL A 296 -3.24 5.99 6.92
N THR A 297 -4.23 5.20 7.33
CA THR A 297 -5.65 5.57 7.27
C THR A 297 -6.06 6.60 8.31
N GLY A 298 -5.21 6.88 9.31
CA GLY A 298 -5.40 7.94 10.29
C GLY A 298 -5.17 9.36 9.75
N ASP A 299 -4.55 9.51 8.58
CA ASP A 299 -4.38 10.78 7.87
C ASP A 299 -5.33 10.84 6.66
N ILE A 300 -6.14 11.91 6.59
CA ILE A 300 -7.17 12.03 5.54
C ILE A 300 -6.58 12.10 4.14
N GLY A 301 -5.45 12.78 3.97
CA GLY A 301 -4.78 12.91 2.68
C GLY A 301 -4.32 11.56 2.14
N ILE A 302 -3.79 10.71 3.02
CA ILE A 302 -3.33 9.36 2.68
C ILE A 302 -4.53 8.45 2.41
N ALA A 303 -5.57 8.53 3.23
CA ALA A 303 -6.79 7.74 3.03
C ALA A 303 -7.45 8.07 1.68
N GLU A 304 -7.53 9.34 1.29
CA GLU A 304 -8.02 9.78 -0.02
C GLU A 304 -7.15 9.28 -1.17
N TRP A 305 -5.85 9.31 -0.98
CA TRP A 305 -4.92 8.78 -1.96
C TRP A 305 -5.09 7.26 -2.14
N LEU A 306 -5.11 6.48 -1.06
CA LEU A 306 -5.37 5.04 -1.12
C LEU A 306 -6.69 4.75 -1.83
N GLN A 307 -7.75 5.47 -1.50
CA GLN A 307 -9.03 5.34 -2.18
C GLN A 307 -8.90 5.62 -3.70
N SER A 308 -8.14 6.65 -4.06
CA SER A 308 -7.86 6.95 -5.46
C SER A 308 -7.13 5.81 -6.16
N CYS A 309 -6.09 5.24 -5.51
CA CYS A 309 -5.38 4.07 -6.02
C CYS A 309 -6.28 2.85 -6.18
N PHE A 310 -7.15 2.58 -5.20
CA PHE A 310 -8.13 1.50 -5.27
C PHE A 310 -9.09 1.65 -6.44
N LYS A 311 -9.60 2.86 -6.69
CA LYS A 311 -10.49 3.15 -7.82
C LYS A 311 -9.78 3.08 -9.17
N LEU A 312 -8.53 3.48 -9.24
CA LEU A 312 -7.75 3.53 -10.49
C LEU A 312 -7.00 2.22 -10.79
N CYS A 313 -7.05 1.23 -9.91
CA CYS A 313 -6.29 -0.02 -10.02
C CYS A 313 -6.45 -0.70 -11.39
N ARG A 314 -7.68 -0.77 -11.93
CA ARG A 314 -7.95 -1.37 -13.24
C ARG A 314 -7.40 -0.53 -14.39
N ALA A 315 -7.57 0.79 -14.33
CA ALA A 315 -7.11 1.71 -15.38
C ALA A 315 -5.58 1.75 -15.48
N LEU A 316 -4.89 1.60 -14.36
CA LEU A 316 -3.43 1.67 -14.25
C LEU A 316 -2.75 0.29 -14.25
N GLY A 317 -3.51 -0.81 -14.24
CA GLY A 317 -2.96 -2.17 -14.17
C GLY A 317 -2.26 -2.50 -12.86
N ILE A 318 -2.61 -1.80 -11.76
CA ILE A 318 -1.99 -1.97 -10.44
C ILE A 318 -2.81 -2.87 -9.52
N GLN A 319 -2.12 -3.54 -8.60
CA GLN A 319 -2.72 -4.16 -7.44
C GLN A 319 -2.27 -3.40 -6.19
N VAL A 320 -3.20 -2.85 -5.42
CA VAL A 320 -2.89 -2.30 -4.10
C VAL A 320 -3.14 -3.35 -3.04
N ILE A 321 -2.14 -3.62 -2.21
CA ILE A 321 -2.22 -4.54 -1.06
C ILE A 321 -2.09 -3.71 0.21
N LEU A 322 -3.12 -3.73 1.04
CA LEU A 322 -3.12 -3.06 2.33
C LEU A 322 -3.14 -4.09 3.44
N VAL A 323 -2.16 -4.04 4.34
CA VAL A 323 -2.05 -4.95 5.50
C VAL A 323 -2.45 -4.20 6.76
N ILE A 324 -3.47 -4.72 7.46
CA ILE A 324 -3.99 -4.15 8.71
C ILE A 324 -4.20 -5.21 9.78
N HIS A 325 -4.37 -4.81 11.04
CA HIS A 325 -4.53 -5.78 12.13
C HIS A 325 -6.00 -6.19 12.32
N ARG A 326 -6.90 -5.22 12.42
CA ARG A 326 -8.32 -5.44 12.69
C ARG A 326 -9.17 -4.69 11.69
N ILE A 327 -10.37 -5.20 11.43
CA ILE A 327 -11.30 -4.50 10.56
C ILE A 327 -11.73 -3.16 11.17
N VAL A 328 -11.81 -3.07 12.50
CA VAL A 328 -12.12 -1.83 13.20
C VAL A 328 -11.06 -0.73 12.96
N ASP A 329 -9.81 -1.10 12.67
CA ASP A 329 -8.74 -0.15 12.39
C ASP A 329 -9.04 0.70 11.14
N LEU A 330 -9.83 0.17 10.20
CA LEU A 330 -10.33 0.93 9.05
C LEU A 330 -11.40 1.96 9.45
N GLY A 331 -12.15 1.73 10.52
CA GLY A 331 -13.17 2.65 11.01
C GLY A 331 -12.71 3.58 12.15
N ALA A 332 -11.58 3.27 12.79
CA ALA A 332 -11.05 4.03 13.92
C ALA A 332 -10.42 5.38 13.54
N ALA A 333 -10.25 5.65 12.27
CA ALA A 333 -9.64 6.87 11.75
C ALA A 333 -10.47 8.16 11.98
N GLY A 334 -11.68 8.06 12.58
CA GLY A 334 -12.50 9.22 12.88
C GLY A 334 -13.81 8.86 13.60
N ALA A 335 -14.56 9.88 14.01
CA ALA A 335 -15.90 9.70 14.58
C ALA A 335 -16.82 8.98 13.57
N ALA A 336 -17.80 8.22 14.05
CA ALA A 336 -18.78 7.56 13.19
C ALA A 336 -19.45 8.57 12.25
N GLY A 337 -19.38 8.31 10.93
CA GLY A 337 -19.89 9.21 9.90
C GLY A 337 -18.93 10.31 9.44
N SER A 338 -17.70 10.35 9.97
CA SER A 338 -16.64 11.24 9.47
C SER A 338 -16.26 10.92 8.03
N ARG A 339 -15.54 11.83 7.39
CA ARG A 339 -15.03 11.64 6.02
C ARG A 339 -14.04 10.47 5.97
N GLU A 340 -13.17 10.39 6.96
CA GLU A 340 -12.17 9.31 7.13
C GLU A 340 -12.84 7.94 7.25
N ALA A 341 -13.83 7.82 8.12
CA ALA A 341 -14.57 6.56 8.30
C ALA A 341 -15.25 6.11 6.98
N ARG A 342 -15.85 7.04 6.22
CA ARG A 342 -16.46 6.73 4.91
C ARG A 342 -15.43 6.30 3.87
N ILE A 343 -14.24 6.90 3.86
CA ILE A 343 -13.16 6.50 2.94
C ILE A 343 -12.70 5.09 3.27
N CYS A 344 -12.50 4.79 4.55
CA CYS A 344 -12.08 3.45 4.99
C CYS A 344 -13.13 2.37 4.70
N GLU A 345 -14.42 2.69 4.83
CA GLU A 345 -15.52 1.81 4.40
C GLU A 345 -15.51 1.56 2.89
N ALA A 346 -15.22 2.61 2.11
CA ALA A 346 -15.09 2.47 0.66
C ALA A 346 -13.91 1.58 0.25
N LEU A 347 -12.76 1.68 0.95
CA LEU A 347 -11.61 0.78 0.71
C LEU A 347 -11.98 -0.68 0.90
N LEU A 348 -12.79 -1.00 1.91
CA LEU A 348 -13.27 -2.36 2.13
C LEU A 348 -14.19 -2.83 1.00
N GLY A 349 -15.10 -1.94 0.54
CA GLY A 349 -16.01 -2.23 -0.57
C GLY A 349 -15.31 -2.36 -1.93
N ASP A 350 -14.22 -1.61 -2.14
CA ASP A 350 -13.44 -1.62 -3.38
C ASP A 350 -12.38 -2.74 -3.42
N ALA A 351 -12.22 -3.53 -2.34
CA ALA A 351 -11.30 -4.66 -2.30
C ALA A 351 -11.89 -5.87 -3.04
N GLY A 352 -11.26 -6.28 -4.14
CA GLY A 352 -11.64 -7.50 -4.86
C GLY A 352 -11.30 -8.78 -4.10
N THR A 353 -10.30 -8.71 -3.22
CA THR A 353 -9.86 -9.85 -2.38
C THR A 353 -9.63 -9.41 -0.95
N ILE A 354 -10.15 -10.18 0.00
CA ILE A 354 -9.91 -9.97 1.43
C ILE A 354 -9.36 -11.28 2.02
N VAL A 355 -8.18 -11.19 2.63
CA VAL A 355 -7.51 -12.31 3.29
C VAL A 355 -7.59 -12.10 4.79
N ILE A 356 -8.29 -13.00 5.49
CA ILE A 356 -8.60 -12.85 6.90
C ILE A 356 -7.86 -13.94 7.68
N HIS A 357 -6.77 -13.57 8.31
CA HIS A 357 -6.11 -14.38 9.34
C HIS A 357 -6.90 -14.28 10.65
N ARG A 358 -6.44 -14.98 11.68
CA ARG A 358 -7.11 -14.98 12.99
C ARG A 358 -7.52 -13.58 13.44
N GLN A 359 -8.78 -13.47 13.87
CA GLN A 359 -9.37 -12.26 14.44
C GLN A 359 -9.85 -12.50 15.86
N PRO A 360 -9.82 -11.51 16.73
CA PRO A 360 -10.45 -11.63 18.04
C PRO A 360 -11.98 -11.68 17.91
N PRO A 361 -12.68 -12.26 18.91
CA PRO A 361 -14.15 -12.47 18.85
C PRO A 361 -14.97 -11.20 18.66
N ASP A 362 -14.49 -10.06 19.14
CA ASP A 362 -15.12 -8.74 19.00
C ASP A 362 -15.22 -8.23 17.55
N GLN A 363 -14.47 -8.85 16.60
CA GLN A 363 -14.51 -8.50 15.19
C GLN A 363 -15.53 -9.30 14.38
N GLN A 364 -16.14 -10.36 14.94
CA GLN A 364 -17.02 -11.27 14.19
C GLN A 364 -18.20 -10.54 13.55
N GLU A 365 -18.87 -9.66 14.29
CA GLU A 365 -20.04 -8.94 13.77
C GLU A 365 -19.65 -7.98 12.63
N LEU A 366 -18.48 -7.34 12.71
CA LEU A 366 -17.96 -6.50 11.64
C LEU A 366 -17.59 -7.32 10.40
N LEU A 367 -17.03 -8.52 10.57
CA LEU A 367 -16.75 -9.42 9.46
C LEU A 367 -18.04 -9.90 8.78
N ARG A 368 -19.10 -10.17 9.54
CA ARG A 368 -20.40 -10.54 9.00
C ARG A 368 -21.06 -9.38 8.27
N SER A 369 -21.18 -8.23 8.91
CA SER A 369 -21.90 -7.08 8.37
C SER A 369 -21.17 -6.33 7.26
N ARG A 370 -19.81 -6.25 7.31
CA ARG A 370 -19.01 -5.46 6.38
C ARG A 370 -18.36 -6.28 5.27
N VAL A 371 -17.95 -7.52 5.56
CA VAL A 371 -17.32 -8.42 4.57
C VAL A 371 -18.33 -9.41 3.99
N GLY A 372 -19.45 -9.64 4.68
CA GLY A 372 -20.48 -10.58 4.24
C GLY A 372 -20.15 -12.04 4.57
N LEU A 373 -19.32 -12.31 5.57
CA LEU A 373 -19.04 -13.67 6.01
C LEU A 373 -20.28 -14.31 6.64
N SER A 374 -20.46 -15.61 6.39
CA SER A 374 -21.41 -16.40 7.16
C SER A 374 -21.00 -16.48 8.64
N GLU A 375 -21.96 -16.77 9.52
CA GLU A 375 -21.69 -16.93 10.95
C GLU A 375 -20.58 -17.96 11.21
N THR A 376 -20.66 -19.11 10.57
CA THR A 376 -19.66 -20.19 10.68
C THR A 376 -18.26 -19.73 10.25
N LEU A 377 -18.15 -18.98 9.15
CA LEU A 377 -16.85 -18.47 8.70
C LEU A 377 -16.31 -17.38 9.64
N ALA A 378 -17.17 -16.51 10.16
CA ALA A 378 -16.78 -15.49 11.13
C ALA A 378 -16.28 -16.13 12.44
N GLU A 379 -16.96 -17.16 12.95
CA GLU A 379 -16.50 -17.95 14.09
C GLU A 379 -15.17 -18.66 13.81
N LEU A 380 -15.03 -19.28 12.62
CA LEU A 380 -13.79 -19.94 12.21
C LEU A 380 -12.59 -19.01 12.27
N THR A 381 -12.76 -17.73 11.92
CA THR A 381 -11.65 -16.75 11.98
C THR A 381 -11.05 -16.62 13.38
N THR A 382 -11.78 -16.92 14.43
CA THR A 382 -11.27 -16.82 15.82
C THR A 382 -10.41 -18.00 16.24
N THR A 383 -10.42 -19.08 15.49
CA THR A 383 -9.72 -20.35 15.80
C THR A 383 -8.56 -20.66 14.86
N LEU A 384 -8.38 -19.85 13.79
CA LEU A 384 -7.32 -20.07 12.80
C LEU A 384 -5.93 -20.12 13.43
N GLY A 385 -5.11 -21.05 12.95
CA GLY A 385 -3.72 -21.18 13.32
C GLY A 385 -2.81 -20.17 12.54
N PRO A 386 -1.53 -20.05 12.96
CA PRO A 386 -0.56 -19.24 12.22
C PRO A 386 -0.40 -19.70 10.76
N GLY A 387 -0.61 -18.77 9.82
CA GLY A 387 -0.55 -19.04 8.37
C GLY A 387 -1.81 -19.63 7.78
N GLU A 388 -2.87 -19.79 8.54
CA GLU A 388 -4.20 -20.08 8.03
C GLU A 388 -4.98 -18.79 7.83
N ALA A 389 -5.77 -18.71 6.75
CA ALA A 389 -6.58 -17.56 6.45
C ALA A 389 -7.83 -17.96 5.66
N VAL A 390 -8.92 -17.25 5.89
CA VAL A 390 -10.08 -17.25 5.00
C VAL A 390 -9.80 -16.25 3.88
N TRP A 391 -9.80 -16.74 2.65
CA TRP A 391 -9.69 -15.94 1.45
C TRP A 391 -11.08 -15.68 0.89
N VAL A 392 -11.48 -14.43 0.85
CA VAL A 392 -12.69 -13.95 0.18
C VAL A 392 -12.26 -13.37 -1.16
N VAL A 393 -12.61 -14.02 -2.24
CA VAL A 393 -12.19 -13.66 -3.60
C VAL A 393 -13.45 -13.44 -4.44
N GLY A 394 -13.89 -12.19 -4.55
CA GLY A 394 -15.23 -11.92 -5.09
C GLY A 394 -16.31 -12.63 -4.26
N PRO A 395 -17.16 -13.46 -4.87
CA PRO A 395 -18.19 -14.22 -4.15
C PRO A 395 -17.68 -15.51 -3.50
N GLU A 396 -16.45 -15.93 -3.77
CA GLU A 396 -15.89 -17.20 -3.32
C GLU A 396 -15.17 -17.04 -1.99
N CYS A 397 -15.40 -18.00 -1.06
CA CYS A 397 -14.66 -18.09 0.19
C CYS A 397 -13.90 -19.42 0.25
N SER A 398 -12.63 -19.36 0.59
CA SER A 398 -11.78 -20.55 0.75
C SER A 398 -10.92 -20.46 2.00
N LEU A 399 -10.80 -21.56 2.73
CA LEU A 399 -9.82 -21.69 3.81
C LEU A 399 -8.48 -22.14 3.22
N VAL A 400 -7.46 -21.30 3.33
CA VAL A 400 -6.15 -21.56 2.75
C VAL A 400 -5.09 -21.59 3.84
N ARG A 401 -4.27 -22.64 3.83
CA ARG A 401 -3.07 -22.73 4.67
C ARG A 401 -1.87 -22.33 3.83
N HIS A 402 -1.31 -21.14 4.11
CA HIS A 402 -0.12 -20.63 3.44
C HIS A 402 1.09 -21.57 3.62
N ARG A 403 1.83 -21.74 2.54
CA ARG A 403 3.05 -22.55 2.50
C ARG A 403 4.21 -21.73 1.95
N SER A 404 5.28 -21.65 2.69
CA SER A 404 6.56 -21.07 2.26
C SER A 404 7.62 -22.16 2.10
N SER A 405 8.49 -22.02 1.10
CA SER A 405 9.70 -22.82 0.95
C SER A 405 10.72 -22.49 2.03
N GLN A 406 11.76 -23.30 2.13
CA GLN A 406 12.86 -23.03 3.08
C GLN A 406 13.54 -21.69 2.77
N ILE A 407 13.84 -21.43 1.49
CA ILE A 407 14.45 -20.16 1.06
C ILE A 407 13.58 -18.97 1.44
N GLU A 408 12.28 -19.04 1.16
CA GLU A 408 11.36 -17.96 1.51
C GLU A 408 11.29 -17.70 3.01
N ARG A 409 11.39 -18.72 3.86
CA ARG A 409 11.40 -18.53 5.32
C ARG A 409 12.55 -17.64 5.77
N GLU A 410 13.73 -17.80 5.19
CA GLU A 410 14.89 -16.96 5.48
C GLU A 410 14.68 -15.50 5.05
N LEU A 411 13.93 -15.27 3.95
CA LEU A 411 13.65 -13.95 3.42
C LEU A 411 12.53 -13.20 4.17
N VAL A 412 11.59 -13.92 4.76
CA VAL A 412 10.40 -13.32 5.38
C VAL A 412 10.48 -13.26 6.91
N TYR A 413 11.45 -13.92 7.51
CA TYR A 413 11.63 -13.93 8.96
C TYR A 413 12.24 -12.61 9.42
N THR A 414 11.49 -11.82 10.17
CA THR A 414 11.90 -10.49 10.64
C THR A 414 11.83 -10.32 12.15
N ASP A 415 11.41 -11.36 12.88
CA ASP A 415 11.28 -11.36 14.35
C ASP A 415 12.63 -11.51 15.09
N TRP A 416 13.76 -11.43 14.38
CA TRP A 416 15.10 -11.55 14.95
C TRP A 416 15.40 -10.54 16.07
N ARG A 417 14.65 -9.46 16.15
CA ARG A 417 14.75 -8.46 17.23
C ARG A 417 14.07 -8.92 18.52
N MET A 418 13.17 -9.89 18.46
CA MET A 418 12.36 -10.36 19.58
C MET A 418 12.71 -11.78 20.03
N VAL A 419 13.47 -12.52 19.24
CA VAL A 419 13.83 -13.93 19.50
C VAL A 419 15.34 -14.08 19.50
N ASP A 420 15.88 -14.76 20.51
CA ASP A 420 17.29 -15.13 20.58
C ASP A 420 17.66 -15.93 19.31
N PRO A 421 18.70 -15.54 18.54
CA PRO A 421 19.12 -16.23 17.33
C PRO A 421 19.39 -17.75 17.52
N ALA A 422 19.74 -18.16 18.74
CA ALA A 422 19.97 -19.56 19.08
C ALA A 422 18.68 -20.40 19.14
N ALA A 423 17.51 -19.80 19.38
CA ALA A 423 16.23 -20.52 19.48
C ALA A 423 15.57 -20.80 18.11
N GLY A 424 15.96 -20.07 17.06
CA GLY A 424 15.37 -20.19 15.70
C GLY A 424 15.95 -21.31 14.85
N ALA A 425 17.07 -21.92 15.26
CA ALA A 425 17.72 -23.01 14.53
C ALA A 425 17.13 -24.41 14.85
N ALA A 426 16.23 -24.50 15.83
CA ALA A 426 15.68 -25.78 16.34
C ALA A 426 14.20 -26.03 16.02
N ALA A 427 13.54 -25.18 15.16
CA ALA A 427 12.11 -25.31 14.85
C ALA A 427 11.84 -25.63 13.36
#